data_63cce1d46fd43ac532e1a9fff01f24ad
#
_entry.id   63cce1d46fd43ac532e1a9fff01f24ad
#
_cell.length_a   1.000
_cell.length_b   1.000
_cell.length_c   1.000
_cell.angle_alpha   90.00
_cell.angle_beta   90.00
_cell.angle_gamma   90.00
#
_symmetry.space_group_name_H-M   'P 1'
#
loop_
_entity.id
_entity.type
_entity.pdbx_description
1 polymer ?
#
loop_
_entity_poly.entity_id
_entity_poly.type
_entity_poly.pdbx_seq_one_letter_code
_entity_poly.pdbx_strand_id
1 'polypeptide(L)'
;MPLPAPEIGLVVSYEYLWKRQEQNQTPDKARPCCVIVLYIQSEKDDDPDGPDTIKAVYVPISHVPPDDAQEGFELSPHAKKVAGLDSERQWVVVSECNLDSWPTDIRPIHGKAGQFHYGYLPPGEFTKLKQAFLRFQQMRKLKIVRRL
;
A
#
# COMPACT_ATOMS: atom_id res chain seq x y z
N MET A 1 18.00 -2.41 10.86
CA MET A 1 17.63 -1.14 10.23
C MET A 1 16.38 -0.58 10.87
N PRO A 2 16.34 0.72 11.11
CA PRO A 2 15.11 1.33 11.60
C PRO A 2 14.03 1.29 10.52
N LEU A 3 12.77 1.43 10.94
CA LEU A 3 11.66 1.59 10.01
C LEU A 3 11.87 2.86 9.17
N PRO A 4 11.49 2.86 7.89
CA PRO A 4 11.58 4.06 7.07
C PRO A 4 10.61 5.14 7.56
N ALA A 5 10.92 6.40 7.26
CA ALA A 5 9.95 7.46 7.40
C ALA A 5 8.82 7.25 6.38
N PRO A 6 7.56 7.59 6.73
CA PRO A 6 6.47 7.45 5.75
C PRO A 6 6.63 8.47 4.63
N GLU A 7 6.58 7.99 3.37
CA GLU A 7 6.70 8.84 2.19
C GLU A 7 5.77 8.35 1.09
N ILE A 8 5.12 9.28 0.40
CA ILE A 8 4.27 8.97 -0.75
C ILE A 8 5.14 8.43 -1.89
N GLY A 9 4.71 7.34 -2.50
CA GLY A 9 5.45 6.66 -3.58
C GLY A 9 6.39 5.58 -3.10
N LEU A 10 6.67 5.51 -1.81
CA LEU A 10 7.53 4.47 -1.24
C LEU A 10 6.79 3.12 -1.27
N VAL A 11 7.49 2.08 -1.68
CA VAL A 11 6.98 0.71 -1.65
C VAL A 11 7.51 0.04 -0.38
N VAL A 12 6.59 -0.39 0.47
CA VAL A 12 6.91 -1.01 1.77
C VAL A 12 6.43 -2.45 1.81
N SER A 13 7.00 -3.23 2.73
CA SER A 13 6.53 -4.58 3.01
C SER A 13 5.44 -4.49 4.07
N TYR A 14 4.21 -4.83 3.71
CA TYR A 14 3.03 -4.59 4.53
C TYR A 14 2.08 -5.79 4.49
N GLU A 15 1.52 -6.15 5.64
CA GLU A 15 0.50 -7.19 5.73
C GLU A 15 -0.83 -6.68 5.20
N TYR A 16 -1.00 -6.74 3.87
CA TYR A 16 -2.18 -6.22 3.19
C TYR A 16 -3.39 -7.15 3.41
N LEU A 17 -4.53 -6.57 3.78
CA LEU A 17 -5.79 -7.28 3.91
C LEU A 17 -6.64 -7.02 2.67
N TRP A 18 -6.86 -8.06 1.87
CA TRP A 18 -7.69 -7.95 0.68
C TRP A 18 -9.15 -7.72 1.04
N LYS A 19 -9.88 -7.02 0.18
CA LYS A 19 -11.31 -6.76 0.38
C LYS A 19 -12.09 -8.06 0.60
N ARG A 20 -11.73 -9.12 -0.13
CA ARG A 20 -12.36 -10.44 0.01
C ARG A 20 -12.10 -11.09 1.37
N GLN A 21 -11.09 -10.62 2.11
CA GLN A 21 -10.71 -11.14 3.43
C GLN A 21 -11.17 -10.22 4.57
N GLU A 22 -11.87 -9.14 4.26
CA GLU A 22 -12.18 -8.08 5.22
C GLU A 22 -12.90 -8.60 6.46
N GLN A 23 -13.85 -9.51 6.30
CA GLN A 23 -14.63 -10.03 7.41
C GLN A 23 -13.79 -10.84 8.39
N ASN A 24 -12.78 -11.53 7.90
CA ASN A 24 -11.93 -12.39 8.72
C ASN A 24 -10.79 -11.63 9.40
N GLN A 25 -10.46 -10.43 8.92
CA GLN A 25 -9.33 -9.61 9.42
C GLN A 25 -8.02 -10.37 9.47
N THR A 26 -7.83 -11.33 8.54
CA THR A 26 -6.66 -12.20 8.52
C THR A 26 -5.92 -12.01 7.18
N PRO A 27 -4.86 -11.20 7.16
CA PRO A 27 -4.03 -11.08 5.97
C PRO A 27 -3.20 -12.35 5.74
N ASP A 28 -2.83 -12.61 4.48
CA ASP A 28 -2.03 -13.78 4.15
C ASP A 28 -0.60 -13.61 4.63
N LYS A 29 0.13 -12.69 4.01
CA LYS A 29 1.53 -12.41 4.33
C LYS A 29 1.86 -10.99 3.88
N ALA A 30 2.99 -10.49 4.34
CA ALA A 30 3.49 -9.20 3.88
C ALA A 30 3.80 -9.24 2.38
N ARG A 31 3.46 -8.17 1.69
CA ARG A 31 3.70 -7.99 0.27
C ARG A 31 4.09 -6.56 -0.03
N PRO A 32 4.70 -6.29 -1.20
CA PRO A 32 4.96 -4.91 -1.60
C PRO A 32 3.65 -4.13 -1.71
N CYS A 33 3.60 -2.96 -1.08
CA CYS A 33 2.47 -2.04 -1.19
C CYS A 33 3.00 -0.63 -1.34
N CYS A 34 2.40 0.15 -2.25
CA CYS A 34 2.80 1.53 -2.47
C CYS A 34 1.99 2.44 -1.57
N VAL A 35 2.67 3.33 -0.87
CA VAL A 35 2.02 4.37 -0.07
C VAL A 35 1.55 5.48 -1.01
N ILE A 36 0.25 5.72 -1.06
CA ILE A 36 -0.33 6.70 -1.99
C ILE A 36 -0.84 7.96 -1.29
N VAL A 37 -1.25 7.86 -0.04
CA VAL A 37 -1.76 8.98 0.75
C VAL A 37 -1.21 8.89 2.17
N LEU A 38 -0.84 10.05 2.71
CA LEU A 38 -0.44 10.19 4.11
C LEU A 38 -1.19 11.38 4.71
N TYR A 39 -1.69 11.23 5.93
CA TYR A 39 -2.27 12.35 6.65
C TYR A 39 -2.15 12.13 8.15
N ILE A 40 -2.24 13.23 8.89
CA ILE A 40 -2.19 13.20 10.36
C ILE A 40 -3.63 13.24 10.87
N GLN A 41 -3.98 12.26 11.69
CA GLN A 41 -5.25 12.26 12.40
C GLN A 41 -4.99 12.67 13.84
N SER A 42 -5.59 13.79 14.25
CA SER A 42 -5.50 14.25 15.62
C SER A 42 -6.63 13.65 16.44
N GLU A 43 -6.29 13.11 17.61
CA GLU A 43 -7.28 12.61 18.56
C GLU A 43 -7.66 13.67 19.61
N LYS A 44 -7.35 14.94 19.34
CA LYS A 44 -7.56 16.04 20.28
C LYS A 44 -9.03 16.31 20.59
N ASP A 45 -9.94 15.87 19.73
CA ASP A 45 -11.37 16.02 19.97
C ASP A 45 -11.87 15.06 21.06
N ASP A 46 -11.28 13.85 21.12
CA ASP A 46 -11.63 12.83 22.10
C ASP A 46 -10.71 12.89 23.32
N ASP A 47 -9.44 13.20 23.10
CA ASP A 47 -8.42 13.32 24.16
C ASP A 47 -7.46 14.46 23.80
N PRO A 48 -7.62 15.65 24.44
CA PRO A 48 -6.76 16.80 24.14
C PRO A 48 -5.27 16.54 24.33
N ASP A 49 -4.90 15.58 25.17
CA ASP A 49 -3.52 15.20 25.44
C ASP A 49 -3.10 13.98 24.65
N GLY A 50 -3.98 13.43 23.79
CA GLY A 50 -3.70 12.27 22.99
C GLY A 50 -2.69 12.54 21.88
N PRO A 51 -1.92 11.53 21.48
CA PRO A 51 -0.93 11.67 20.41
C PRO A 51 -1.59 11.79 19.03
N ASP A 52 -0.94 12.51 18.13
CA ASP A 52 -1.31 12.51 16.72
C ASP A 52 -0.90 11.15 16.11
N THR A 53 -1.74 10.63 15.24
CA THR A 53 -1.49 9.38 14.53
C THR A 53 -1.31 9.66 13.04
N ILE A 54 -0.25 9.08 12.45
CA ILE A 54 -0.06 9.14 11.00
C ILE A 54 -0.89 8.01 10.38
N LYS A 55 -1.75 8.35 9.43
CA LYS A 55 -2.52 7.39 8.66
C LYS A 55 -1.93 7.28 7.26
N ALA A 56 -1.89 6.05 6.75
CA ALA A 56 -1.37 5.77 5.42
C ALA A 56 -2.40 4.98 4.62
N VAL A 57 -2.46 5.24 3.32
CA VAL A 57 -3.25 4.47 2.38
C VAL A 57 -2.29 3.66 1.53
N TYR A 58 -2.48 2.34 1.52
CA TYR A 58 -1.61 1.36 0.85
C TYR A 58 -2.33 0.75 -0.33
N VAL A 59 -1.67 0.72 -1.47
CA VAL A 59 -2.15 0.05 -2.69
C VAL A 59 -1.29 -1.19 -2.92
N PRO A 60 -1.89 -2.39 -3.09
CA PRO A 60 -1.11 -3.62 -3.14
C PRO A 60 -0.48 -3.88 -4.50
N ILE A 61 0.69 -4.52 -4.46
CA ILE A 61 1.39 -5.04 -5.64
C ILE A 61 1.42 -6.57 -5.51
N SER A 62 0.99 -7.26 -6.56
CA SER A 62 0.79 -8.71 -6.52
C SER A 62 1.45 -9.41 -7.68
N HIS A 63 1.96 -10.63 -7.46
CA HIS A 63 2.41 -11.53 -8.52
C HIS A 63 1.23 -12.17 -9.27
N VAL A 64 0.01 -12.04 -8.75
CA VAL A 64 -1.21 -12.57 -9.36
C VAL A 64 -1.92 -11.44 -10.10
N PRO A 65 -2.32 -11.64 -11.37
CA PRO A 65 -3.07 -10.61 -12.10
C PRO A 65 -4.37 -10.25 -11.38
N PRO A 66 -4.89 -9.03 -11.58
CA PRO A 66 -6.22 -8.69 -11.07
C PRO A 66 -7.27 -9.67 -11.57
N ASP A 67 -8.19 -10.06 -10.68
CA ASP A 67 -9.32 -10.93 -11.06
C ASP A 67 -10.49 -10.09 -11.63
N ASP A 68 -11.62 -10.75 -11.91
CA ASP A 68 -12.79 -10.08 -12.50
C ASP A 68 -13.40 -8.98 -11.61
N ALA A 69 -13.16 -9.04 -10.31
CA ALA A 69 -13.65 -8.05 -9.36
C ALA A 69 -12.63 -6.93 -9.08
N GLN A 70 -11.48 -6.98 -9.71
CA GLN A 70 -10.38 -6.06 -9.46
C GLN A 70 -9.95 -5.39 -10.77
N GLU A 71 -9.30 -4.24 -10.65
CA GLU A 71 -8.61 -3.60 -11.76
C GLU A 71 -7.21 -3.21 -11.35
N GLY A 72 -6.30 -3.22 -12.31
CA GLY A 72 -4.92 -2.88 -12.07
C GLY A 72 -4.14 -2.81 -13.37
N PHE A 73 -2.85 -2.57 -13.25
CA PHE A 73 -1.94 -2.57 -14.39
C PHE A 73 -0.65 -3.27 -14.03
N GLU A 74 -0.01 -3.83 -15.05
CA GLU A 74 1.27 -4.53 -14.88
C GLU A 74 2.40 -3.53 -14.79
N LEU A 75 3.29 -3.72 -13.81
CA LEU A 75 4.51 -2.91 -13.70
C LEU A 75 5.49 -3.28 -14.80
N SER A 76 6.11 -2.28 -15.40
CA SER A 76 7.17 -2.48 -16.40
C SER A 76 8.41 -3.10 -15.73
N PRO A 77 9.27 -3.80 -16.51
CA PRO A 77 10.54 -4.27 -15.99
C PRO A 77 11.40 -3.16 -15.40
N HIS A 78 11.40 -1.97 -16.02
CA HIS A 78 12.11 -0.81 -15.52
C HIS A 78 11.58 -0.38 -14.15
N ALA A 79 10.27 -0.29 -13.99
CA ALA A 79 9.66 0.14 -12.73
C ALA A 79 10.00 -0.83 -11.60
N LYS A 80 9.95 -2.14 -11.86
CA LYS A 80 10.32 -3.15 -10.88
C LYS A 80 11.77 -3.01 -10.43
N LYS A 81 12.66 -2.79 -11.39
CA LYS A 81 14.09 -2.63 -11.09
C LYS A 81 14.35 -1.39 -10.25
N VAL A 82 13.77 -0.24 -10.63
CA VAL A 82 13.93 1.02 -9.90
C VAL A 82 13.37 0.91 -8.48
N ALA A 83 12.22 0.27 -8.32
CA ALA A 83 11.59 0.11 -7.01
C ALA A 83 12.24 -0.98 -6.16
N GLY A 84 13.19 -1.74 -6.69
CA GLY A 84 13.85 -2.81 -5.93
C GLY A 84 13.01 -4.07 -5.78
N LEU A 85 12.05 -4.28 -6.66
CA LEU A 85 11.21 -5.48 -6.69
C LEU A 85 11.90 -6.59 -7.48
N ASP A 86 11.38 -7.83 -7.36
CA ASP A 86 11.93 -8.94 -8.15
C ASP A 86 11.57 -8.81 -9.63
N SER A 87 12.14 -9.68 -10.47
CA SER A 87 11.96 -9.63 -11.92
C SER A 87 10.69 -10.34 -12.41
N GLU A 88 9.96 -11.02 -11.53
CA GLU A 88 8.73 -11.70 -11.90
C GLU A 88 7.63 -10.70 -12.26
N ARG A 89 6.64 -11.16 -13.01
CA ARG A 89 5.51 -10.31 -13.38
C ARG A 89 4.76 -9.86 -12.12
N GLN A 90 4.44 -8.59 -12.06
CA GLN A 90 3.72 -7.98 -10.94
C GLN A 90 2.76 -6.92 -11.42
N TRP A 91 1.63 -6.83 -10.73
CA TRP A 91 0.55 -5.89 -11.04
C TRP A 91 0.25 -5.02 -9.83
N VAL A 92 -0.01 -3.74 -10.08
CA VAL A 92 -0.57 -2.85 -9.06
C VAL A 92 -2.09 -2.96 -9.16
N VAL A 93 -2.74 -3.32 -8.06
CA VAL A 93 -4.21 -3.40 -8.01
C VAL A 93 -4.74 -2.07 -7.51
N VAL A 94 -5.45 -1.34 -8.38
CA VAL A 94 -5.84 0.06 -8.11
C VAL A 94 -7.28 0.22 -7.65
N SER A 95 -8.06 -0.86 -7.63
CA SER A 95 -9.49 -0.83 -7.31
C SER A 95 -9.78 -0.99 -5.82
N GLU A 96 -8.75 -1.25 -5.01
CA GLU A 96 -8.88 -1.36 -3.56
C GLU A 96 -7.63 -0.86 -2.86
N CYS A 97 -7.75 -0.57 -1.58
CA CYS A 97 -6.64 -0.13 -0.76
C CYS A 97 -6.88 -0.45 0.70
N ASN A 98 -5.82 -0.40 1.52
CA ASN A 98 -5.95 -0.44 2.97
C ASN A 98 -5.67 0.94 3.55
N LEU A 99 -6.45 1.30 4.56
CA LEU A 99 -6.23 2.48 5.38
C LEU A 99 -5.82 2.00 6.77
N ASP A 100 -4.64 2.39 7.21
CA ASP A 100 -4.05 1.90 8.46
C ASP A 100 -3.18 2.97 9.10
N SER A 101 -2.90 2.81 10.38
CA SER A 101 -1.95 3.65 11.09
C SER A 101 -0.52 3.27 10.70
N TRP A 102 0.34 4.28 10.51
CA TRP A 102 1.76 4.03 10.26
C TRP A 102 2.48 3.88 11.60
N PRO A 103 3.37 2.91 11.82
CA PRO A 103 3.82 1.83 10.92
C PRO A 103 3.19 0.47 11.23
N THR A 104 1.95 0.43 11.70
CA THR A 104 1.25 -0.80 12.04
C THR A 104 1.21 -1.74 10.82
N ASP A 105 1.48 -3.02 11.04
CA ASP A 105 1.48 -4.06 10.01
C ASP A 105 2.59 -3.93 8.95
N ILE A 106 3.54 -3.03 9.12
CA ILE A 106 4.79 -3.04 8.36
C ILE A 106 5.64 -4.20 8.88
N ARG A 107 6.11 -5.05 7.98
CA ARG A 107 6.86 -6.26 8.32
C ARG A 107 8.15 -6.33 7.51
N PRO A 108 9.16 -7.08 7.99
CA PRO A 108 10.37 -7.28 7.20
C PRO A 108 10.06 -7.95 5.86
N ILE A 109 10.83 -7.59 4.85
CA ILE A 109 10.80 -8.29 3.56
C ILE A 109 11.24 -9.74 3.81
N HIS A 110 10.51 -10.69 3.21
CA HIS A 110 10.82 -12.11 3.36
C HIS A 110 12.29 -12.40 2.99
N GLY A 111 13.00 -13.06 3.87
CA GLY A 111 14.41 -13.39 3.68
C GLY A 111 15.37 -12.23 3.93
N LYS A 112 14.89 -11.06 4.36
CA LYS A 112 15.72 -9.87 4.58
C LYS A 112 15.41 -9.25 5.94
N ALA A 113 15.93 -9.88 7.00
CA ALA A 113 15.72 -9.41 8.36
C ALA A 113 16.16 -7.95 8.51
N GLY A 114 15.30 -7.14 9.12
CA GLY A 114 15.60 -5.73 9.35
C GLY A 114 15.37 -4.81 8.16
N GLN A 115 14.92 -5.32 7.02
CA GLN A 115 14.61 -4.51 5.86
C GLN A 115 13.07 -4.48 5.66
N PHE A 116 12.47 -3.29 5.76
CA PHE A 116 11.01 -3.11 5.78
C PHE A 116 10.48 -2.43 4.53
N HIS A 117 11.33 -1.91 3.67
CA HIS A 117 10.91 -1.19 2.46
C HIS A 117 11.76 -1.59 1.27
N TYR A 118 11.17 -1.42 0.10
CA TYR A 118 11.81 -1.56 -1.21
C TYR A 118 12.35 -0.19 -1.63
N GLY A 119 12.01 0.29 -2.78
CA GLY A 119 12.35 1.63 -3.23
C GLY A 119 11.09 2.39 -3.60
N TYR A 120 11.25 3.40 -4.45
CA TYR A 120 10.13 4.22 -4.93
C TYR A 120 9.71 3.76 -6.32
N LEU A 121 8.40 3.80 -6.59
CA LEU A 121 7.96 3.67 -7.98
C LEU A 121 8.49 4.86 -8.78
N PRO A 122 8.93 4.64 -10.04
CA PRO A 122 9.31 5.76 -10.91
C PRO A 122 8.17 6.75 -11.08
N PRO A 123 8.46 8.04 -11.33
CA PRO A 123 7.41 9.05 -11.45
C PRO A 123 6.32 8.73 -12.46
N GLY A 124 6.65 8.14 -13.61
CA GLY A 124 5.67 7.76 -14.63
C GLY A 124 4.70 6.70 -14.14
N GLU A 125 5.22 5.65 -13.50
CA GLU A 125 4.38 4.58 -12.95
C GLU A 125 3.55 5.09 -11.77
N PHE A 126 4.14 5.93 -10.92
CA PHE A 126 3.41 6.51 -9.80
C PHE A 126 2.28 7.43 -10.27
N THR A 127 2.52 8.25 -11.30
CA THR A 127 1.48 9.10 -11.89
C THR A 127 0.32 8.26 -12.42
N LYS A 128 0.63 7.16 -13.11
CA LYS A 128 -0.36 6.23 -13.62
C LYS A 128 -1.20 5.62 -12.49
N LEU A 129 -0.54 5.20 -11.42
CA LEU A 129 -1.21 4.67 -10.24
C LEU A 129 -2.12 5.72 -9.60
N LYS A 130 -1.62 6.92 -9.39
CA LYS A 130 -2.36 8.01 -8.77
C LYS A 130 -3.61 8.38 -9.59
N GLN A 131 -3.47 8.49 -10.90
CA GLN A 131 -4.59 8.81 -11.78
C GLN A 131 -5.67 7.73 -11.74
N ALA A 132 -5.27 6.46 -11.79
CA ALA A 132 -6.21 5.35 -11.71
C ALA A 132 -6.93 5.31 -10.36
N PHE A 133 -6.18 5.49 -9.26
CA PHE A 133 -6.73 5.54 -7.92
C PHE A 133 -7.76 6.66 -7.77
N LEU A 134 -7.43 7.86 -8.21
CA LEU A 134 -8.35 9.01 -8.12
C LEU A 134 -9.60 8.80 -8.97
N ARG A 135 -9.46 8.17 -10.14
CA ARG A 135 -10.61 7.85 -10.99
C ARG A 135 -11.59 6.92 -10.27
N PHE A 136 -11.09 5.85 -9.64
CA PHE A 136 -11.94 4.94 -8.85
C PHE A 136 -12.60 5.66 -7.68
N GLN A 137 -11.87 6.54 -7.02
CA GLN A 137 -12.40 7.32 -5.91
C GLN A 137 -13.54 8.25 -6.41
N GLN A 138 -13.33 8.95 -7.50
CA GLN A 138 -14.34 9.86 -8.08
C GLN A 138 -15.58 9.10 -8.54
N MET A 139 -15.41 7.90 -9.07
CA MET A 139 -16.53 7.04 -9.51
C MET A 139 -17.18 6.33 -8.32
N ARG A 140 -16.69 6.51 -7.11
CA ARG A 140 -17.15 5.83 -5.88
C ARG A 140 -17.08 4.31 -5.99
N LYS A 141 -16.13 3.80 -6.76
CA LYS A 141 -15.89 2.36 -6.95
C LYS A 141 -14.67 1.85 -6.18
N LEU A 142 -13.89 2.75 -5.57
CA LEU A 142 -12.73 2.36 -4.78
C LEU A 142 -13.19 1.66 -3.50
N LYS A 143 -12.64 0.47 -3.26
CA LYS A 143 -12.94 -0.31 -2.06
C LYS A 143 -11.86 -0.04 -1.02
N ILE A 144 -12.24 0.54 0.10
CA ILE A 144 -11.32 0.90 1.18
C ILE A 144 -11.51 -0.09 2.32
N VAL A 145 -10.44 -0.82 2.66
CA VAL A 145 -10.44 -1.70 3.83
C VAL A 145 -9.75 -0.95 4.96
N ARG A 146 -10.51 -0.68 6.01
CA ARG A 146 -10.00 0.00 7.20
C ARG A 146 -9.43 -1.03 8.14
N ARG A 147 -8.17 -0.84 8.53
CA ARG A 147 -7.49 -1.73 9.47
C ARG A 147 -7.74 -1.23 10.89
N LEU A 148 -7.92 -2.16 11.78
CA LEU A 148 -8.21 -1.87 13.19
C LEU A 148 -6.94 -1.71 14.02
#